data_a64141ef7689f36a97de5d48cd36425a
#
_entry.id   a64141ef7689f36a97de5d48cd36425a
#
_cell.length_a   1.000
_cell.length_b   1.000
_cell.length_c   1.000
_cell.angle_alpha   90.00
_cell.angle_beta   90.00
_cell.angle_gamma   90.00
#
_symmetry.space_group_name_H-M   'P 1'
#
loop_
_entity.id
_entity.type
_entity.pdbx_description
1 polymer ?
#
loop_
_entity_poly.entity_id
_entity_poly.type
_entity_poly.pdbx_seq_one_letter_code
_entity_poly.pdbx_strand_id
1 'polypeptide(L)'
;MNGIINLKKEAGMTSHDAVFKLRKILGTKKIGHGGTLDPDVVGVLPIAVGKATRMVEFMQDEGKVYEGEITLGYSTTTEDASGEVVVETPVLSPLDEKLVDEAIASLTGPITQIPPMYSAVKVNGRKLYEYARAGQEVERPERQVTIYSFERT
;
A
#
# COMPACT_ATOMS: atom_id res chain seq x y z
N MET A 1 -25.86 -14.60 -0.42
CA MET A 1 -25.44 -13.51 0.51
C MET A 1 -25.05 -12.29 -0.31
N ASN A 2 -25.41 -11.07 0.14
CA ASN A 2 -24.95 -9.80 -0.44
C ASN A 2 -24.59 -8.86 0.72
N GLY A 3 -23.46 -8.18 0.62
CA GLY A 3 -23.04 -7.23 1.64
C GLY A 3 -21.52 -7.00 1.64
N ILE A 4 -21.05 -6.25 2.62
CA ILE A 4 -19.64 -5.94 2.83
C ILE A 4 -19.19 -6.60 4.14
N ILE A 5 -18.02 -7.21 4.12
CA ILE A 5 -17.37 -7.81 5.28
C ILE A 5 -16.09 -7.04 5.55
N ASN A 6 -15.89 -6.56 6.75
CA ASN A 6 -14.62 -6.04 7.23
C ASN A 6 -13.75 -7.22 7.65
N LEU A 7 -12.81 -7.59 6.78
CA LEU A 7 -11.88 -8.68 7.07
C LEU A 7 -10.58 -8.10 7.64
N LYS A 8 -10.15 -8.57 8.81
CA LYS A 8 -8.77 -8.38 9.23
C LYS A 8 -7.88 -9.34 8.44
N LYS A 9 -7.11 -8.79 7.49
CA LYS A 9 -6.12 -9.58 6.75
C LYS A 9 -4.88 -9.74 7.61
N GLU A 10 -4.47 -10.97 7.83
CA GLU A 10 -3.22 -11.29 8.50
C GLU A 10 -2.02 -11.24 7.52
N ALA A 11 -0.81 -11.11 8.06
CA ALA A 11 0.42 -11.24 7.31
C ALA A 11 0.58 -12.65 6.70
N GLY A 12 1.42 -12.79 5.68
CA GLY A 12 1.71 -14.06 5.02
C GLY A 12 0.70 -14.47 3.95
N MET A 13 -0.24 -13.60 3.57
CA MET A 13 -1.17 -13.84 2.48
C MET A 13 -1.46 -12.58 1.68
N THR A 14 -1.69 -12.72 0.39
CA THR A 14 -2.16 -11.64 -0.48
C THR A 14 -3.65 -11.31 -0.24
N SER A 15 -4.08 -10.11 -0.64
CA SER A 15 -5.51 -9.77 -0.65
C SER A 15 -6.32 -10.74 -1.54
N HIS A 16 -5.71 -11.26 -2.61
CA HIS A 16 -6.35 -12.24 -3.50
C HIS A 16 -6.51 -13.61 -2.82
N ASP A 17 -5.54 -14.06 -2.01
CA ASP A 17 -5.65 -15.31 -1.24
C ASP A 17 -6.81 -15.24 -0.24
N ALA A 18 -6.99 -14.10 0.40
CA ALA A 18 -8.11 -13.85 1.29
C ALA A 18 -9.45 -13.99 0.55
N VAL A 19 -9.58 -13.39 -0.63
CA VAL A 19 -10.77 -13.53 -1.49
C VAL A 19 -10.98 -14.99 -1.89
N PHE A 20 -9.91 -15.69 -2.26
CA PHE A 20 -10.01 -17.11 -2.67
C PHE A 20 -10.49 -18.02 -1.53
N LYS A 21 -9.98 -17.81 -0.30
CA LYS A 21 -10.47 -18.52 0.89
C LYS A 21 -11.95 -18.23 1.16
N LEU A 22 -12.36 -16.94 1.07
CA LEU A 22 -13.74 -16.55 1.29
C LEU A 22 -14.69 -17.12 0.22
N ARG A 23 -14.26 -17.26 -1.03
CA ARG A 23 -15.07 -17.94 -2.07
C ARG A 23 -15.42 -19.36 -1.69
N LYS A 24 -14.50 -20.09 -1.07
CA LYS A 24 -14.73 -21.45 -0.59
C LYS A 24 -15.67 -21.47 0.61
N ILE A 25 -15.44 -20.58 1.59
CA ILE A 25 -16.24 -20.50 2.82
C ILE A 25 -17.69 -20.11 2.52
N LEU A 26 -17.91 -19.13 1.66
CA LEU A 26 -19.23 -18.58 1.36
C LEU A 26 -19.93 -19.25 0.18
N GLY A 27 -19.28 -20.21 -0.48
CA GLY A 27 -19.86 -20.93 -1.61
C GLY A 27 -20.21 -20.05 -2.81
N THR A 28 -19.52 -18.92 -3.01
CA THR A 28 -19.79 -17.99 -4.11
C THR A 28 -18.53 -17.47 -4.77
N LYS A 29 -18.53 -17.36 -6.10
CA LYS A 29 -17.44 -16.76 -6.86
C LYS A 29 -17.49 -15.24 -6.90
N LYS A 30 -18.65 -14.64 -6.58
CA LYS A 30 -18.89 -13.20 -6.68
C LYS A 30 -18.42 -12.49 -5.42
N ILE A 31 -17.09 -12.34 -5.29
CA ILE A 31 -16.41 -11.67 -4.20
C ILE A 31 -15.28 -10.81 -4.78
N GLY A 32 -15.16 -9.57 -4.29
CA GLY A 32 -14.09 -8.63 -4.59
C GLY A 32 -13.62 -7.92 -3.32
N HIS A 33 -12.45 -7.27 -3.37
CA HIS A 33 -11.93 -6.47 -2.25
C HIS A 33 -11.84 -5.00 -2.64
N GLY A 34 -12.06 -4.10 -1.68
CA GLY A 34 -12.07 -2.65 -1.84
C GLY A 34 -10.69 -1.97 -1.67
N GLY A 35 -9.62 -2.72 -1.69
CA GLY A 35 -8.25 -2.23 -1.57
C GLY A 35 -7.25 -3.36 -1.70
N THR A 36 -5.97 -3.03 -1.77
CA THR A 36 -4.89 -4.03 -1.78
C THR A 36 -4.01 -3.78 -0.57
N LEU A 37 -3.76 -4.83 0.21
CA LEU A 37 -2.74 -4.88 1.24
C LEU A 37 -1.64 -5.84 0.78
N ASP A 38 -0.39 -5.44 0.95
CA ASP A 38 0.75 -6.29 0.62
C ASP A 38 0.77 -7.54 1.50
N PRO A 39 1.47 -8.61 1.10
CA PRO A 39 1.44 -9.88 1.82
C PRO A 39 1.79 -9.75 3.29
N ASP A 40 2.80 -8.95 3.63
CA ASP A 40 3.32 -8.79 4.99
C ASP A 40 2.56 -7.75 5.83
N VAL A 41 1.64 -7.01 5.21
CA VAL A 41 0.82 -6.00 5.88
C VAL A 41 -0.41 -6.62 6.51
N VAL A 42 -0.67 -6.28 7.77
CA VAL A 42 -1.90 -6.57 8.50
C VAL A 42 -2.82 -5.36 8.44
N GLY A 43 -4.12 -5.58 8.28
CA GLY A 43 -5.06 -4.47 8.28
C GLY A 43 -6.48 -4.86 7.86
N VAL A 44 -7.35 -3.86 7.86
CA VAL A 44 -8.75 -4.03 7.41
C VAL A 44 -8.79 -4.10 5.89
N LEU A 45 -9.28 -5.22 5.38
CA LEU A 45 -9.56 -5.44 3.97
C LEU A 45 -11.07 -5.51 3.75
N PRO A 46 -11.70 -4.48 3.22
CA PRO A 46 -13.13 -4.51 2.92
C PRO A 46 -13.42 -5.51 1.78
N ILE A 47 -14.31 -6.45 2.04
CA ILE A 47 -14.69 -7.51 1.09
C ILE A 47 -16.15 -7.31 0.69
N ALA A 48 -16.39 -7.15 -0.60
CA ALA A 48 -17.73 -7.08 -1.16
C ALA A 48 -18.18 -8.45 -1.67
N VAL A 49 -19.40 -8.86 -1.30
CA VAL A 49 -19.99 -10.17 -1.63
C VAL A 49 -21.26 -10.00 -2.45
N GLY A 50 -21.42 -10.80 -3.48
CA GLY A 50 -22.60 -10.84 -4.31
C GLY A 50 -22.86 -9.53 -5.06
N LYS A 51 -24.05 -8.94 -4.92
CA LYS A 51 -24.39 -7.67 -5.60
C LYS A 51 -23.53 -6.49 -5.13
N ALA A 52 -23.01 -6.55 -3.89
CA ALA A 52 -22.16 -5.51 -3.34
C ALA A 52 -20.79 -5.39 -4.05
N THR A 53 -20.38 -6.34 -4.89
CA THR A 53 -19.16 -6.22 -5.71
C THR A 53 -19.16 -5.00 -6.64
N ARG A 54 -20.31 -4.42 -6.93
CA ARG A 54 -20.44 -3.15 -7.68
C ARG A 54 -19.98 -1.92 -6.86
N MET A 55 -19.82 -2.07 -5.55
CA MET A 55 -19.36 -1.00 -4.67
C MET A 55 -17.84 -0.93 -4.55
N VAL A 56 -17.11 -1.90 -5.12
CA VAL A 56 -15.66 -2.01 -4.95
C VAL A 56 -14.92 -0.76 -5.40
N GLU A 57 -15.29 -0.17 -6.52
CA GLU A 57 -14.66 1.07 -7.03
C GLU A 57 -14.84 2.24 -6.05
N PHE A 58 -16.03 2.42 -5.49
CA PHE A 58 -16.28 3.48 -4.50
C PHE A 58 -15.51 3.26 -3.20
N MET A 59 -15.34 2.00 -2.77
CA MET A 59 -14.57 1.65 -1.58
C MET A 59 -13.07 1.94 -1.75
N GLN A 60 -12.57 1.96 -2.98
CA GLN A 60 -11.17 2.29 -3.28
C GLN A 60 -10.87 3.78 -3.16
N ASP A 61 -11.88 4.62 -3.34
CA ASP A 61 -11.76 6.09 -3.28
C ASP A 61 -11.89 6.65 -1.85
N GLU A 62 -12.31 5.81 -0.89
CA GLU A 62 -12.41 6.20 0.52
C GLU A 62 -11.05 6.49 1.15
N GLY A 63 -11.05 7.38 2.15
CA GLY A 63 -9.87 7.72 2.94
C GLY A 63 -9.26 6.49 3.62
N LYS A 64 -7.93 6.50 3.79
CA LYS A 64 -7.16 5.41 4.38
C LYS A 64 -6.33 5.92 5.54
N VAL A 65 -6.19 5.10 6.56
CA VAL A 65 -5.29 5.33 7.69
C VAL A 65 -4.24 4.23 7.68
N TYR A 66 -2.98 4.64 7.80
CA TYR A 66 -1.83 3.74 7.87
C TYR A 66 -1.09 3.97 9.18
N GLU A 67 -0.69 2.90 9.81
CA GLU A 67 0.27 2.90 10.91
C GLU A 67 1.49 2.11 10.45
N GLY A 68 2.68 2.63 10.73
CA GLY A 68 3.91 1.98 10.28
C GLY A 68 5.13 2.53 10.97
N GLU A 69 6.27 1.94 10.64
CA GLU A 69 7.58 2.34 11.14
C GLU A 69 8.43 2.86 9.99
N ILE A 70 9.09 3.98 10.20
CA ILE A 70 10.10 4.54 9.30
C ILE A 70 11.45 4.42 9.99
N THR A 71 12.34 3.63 9.42
CA THR A 71 13.70 3.46 9.93
C THR A 71 14.66 4.34 9.15
N LEU A 72 15.40 5.18 9.84
CA LEU A 72 16.43 6.05 9.24
C LEU A 72 17.75 5.31 9.13
N GLY A 73 18.59 5.75 8.20
CA GLY A 73 19.98 5.28 8.06
C GLY A 73 20.24 4.38 6.87
N TYR A 74 19.21 3.94 6.14
CA TYR A 74 19.41 3.18 4.91
C TYR A 74 18.21 3.33 3.96
N SER A 75 18.45 3.02 2.69
CA SER A 75 17.40 2.87 1.69
C SER A 75 17.44 1.47 1.08
N THR A 76 16.30 1.01 0.57
CA THR A 76 16.17 -0.33 -0.03
C THR A 76 15.65 -0.26 -1.46
N THR A 77 15.83 -1.35 -2.20
CA THR A 77 15.38 -1.48 -3.60
C THR A 77 13.85 -1.40 -3.75
N THR A 78 13.11 -1.76 -2.71
CA THR A 78 11.64 -1.77 -2.72
C THR A 78 11.01 -0.56 -2.01
N GLU A 79 11.83 0.30 -1.41
CA GLU A 79 11.38 1.44 -0.57
C GLU A 79 10.62 0.99 0.70
N ASP A 80 10.73 -0.29 1.06
CA ASP A 80 10.23 -0.89 2.30
C ASP A 80 11.29 -1.83 2.91
N ALA A 81 10.98 -2.42 4.08
CA ALA A 81 11.91 -3.27 4.81
C ALA A 81 12.20 -4.63 4.14
N SER A 82 11.50 -4.99 3.06
CA SER A 82 11.67 -6.28 2.38
C SER A 82 12.76 -6.28 1.31
N GLY A 83 13.21 -5.10 0.87
CA GLY A 83 14.20 -4.95 -0.19
C GLY A 83 15.65 -5.07 0.30
N GLU A 84 16.55 -5.29 -0.65
CA GLU A 84 17.99 -5.24 -0.39
C GLU A 84 18.43 -3.80 -0.12
N VAL A 85 19.36 -3.62 0.81
CA VAL A 85 19.93 -2.30 1.14
C VAL A 85 20.73 -1.78 -0.06
N VAL A 86 20.40 -0.56 -0.49
CA VAL A 86 21.05 0.12 -1.62
C VAL A 86 22.08 1.13 -1.13
N VAL A 87 21.69 1.94 -0.13
CA VAL A 87 22.56 2.98 0.44
C VAL A 87 22.42 2.93 1.95
N GLU A 88 23.54 3.01 2.65
CA GLU A 88 23.61 3.24 4.08
C GLU A 88 24.10 4.66 4.35
N THR A 89 23.43 5.37 5.22
CA THR A 89 23.79 6.72 5.64
C THR A 89 23.79 6.77 7.16
N PRO A 90 24.94 7.00 7.80
CA PRO A 90 25.01 7.06 9.26
C PRO A 90 24.06 8.11 9.84
N VAL A 91 23.27 7.71 10.82
CA VAL A 91 22.38 8.61 11.56
C VAL A 91 23.17 9.16 12.75
N LEU A 92 23.34 10.47 12.80
CA LEU A 92 24.00 11.13 13.92
C LEU A 92 23.03 11.16 15.12
N SER A 93 23.50 10.68 16.26
CA SER A 93 22.74 10.67 17.50
C SER A 93 23.25 11.76 18.46
N PRO A 94 22.37 12.44 19.21
CA PRO A 94 20.92 12.29 19.20
C PRO A 94 20.27 12.92 17.96
N LEU A 95 19.21 12.29 17.49
CA LEU A 95 18.39 12.83 16.40
C LEU A 95 17.55 13.99 16.93
N ASP A 96 17.54 15.10 16.21
CA ASP A 96 16.67 16.24 16.54
C ASP A 96 15.23 15.91 16.14
N GLU A 97 14.38 15.65 17.14
CA GLU A 97 12.97 15.34 16.95
C GLU A 97 12.22 16.44 16.19
N LYS A 98 12.62 17.69 16.37
CA LYS A 98 12.01 18.82 15.67
C LYS A 98 12.24 18.75 14.17
N LEU A 99 13.44 18.34 13.73
CA LEU A 99 13.73 18.13 12.30
C LEU A 99 12.89 17.01 11.72
N VAL A 100 12.65 15.94 12.49
CA VAL A 100 11.77 14.83 12.07
C VAL A 100 10.34 15.33 11.92
N ASP A 101 9.81 16.06 12.89
CA ASP A 101 8.45 16.58 12.87
C ASP A 101 8.25 17.61 11.74
N GLU A 102 9.24 18.46 11.46
CA GLU A 102 9.23 19.37 10.31
C GLU A 102 9.21 18.62 8.97
N ALA A 103 10.00 17.56 8.86
CA ALA A 103 10.01 16.71 7.65
C ALA A 103 8.66 16.02 7.43
N ILE A 104 8.06 15.47 8.48
CA ILE A 104 6.71 14.88 8.45
C ILE A 104 5.66 15.92 8.05
N ALA A 105 5.71 17.11 8.65
CA ALA A 105 4.79 18.20 8.35
C ALA A 105 4.87 18.62 6.86
N SER A 106 6.07 18.59 6.26
CA SER A 106 6.25 18.92 4.84
C SER A 106 5.55 17.98 3.87
N LEU A 107 5.20 16.79 4.32
CA LEU A 107 4.48 15.77 3.55
C LEU A 107 2.96 15.81 3.76
N THR A 108 2.46 16.74 4.60
CA THR A 108 1.03 16.91 4.85
C THR A 108 0.41 17.84 3.82
N GLY A 109 -0.82 17.57 3.41
CA GLY A 109 -1.55 18.32 2.39
C GLY A 109 -1.51 17.68 1.02
N PRO A 110 -1.80 18.45 -0.05
CA PRO A 110 -1.71 17.95 -1.43
C PRO A 110 -0.24 17.80 -1.83
N ILE A 111 0.13 16.61 -2.25
CA ILE A 111 1.49 16.29 -2.71
C ILE A 111 1.46 15.54 -4.04
N THR A 112 2.53 15.66 -4.80
CA THR A 112 2.77 14.83 -5.99
C THR A 112 3.52 13.58 -5.58
N GLN A 113 2.93 12.41 -5.85
CA GLN A 113 3.54 11.12 -5.60
C GLN A 113 3.95 10.45 -6.90
N ILE A 114 5.19 9.99 -6.97
CA ILE A 114 5.67 9.08 -7.99
C ILE A 114 5.68 7.67 -7.38
N PRO A 115 4.87 6.72 -7.89
CA PRO A 115 4.82 5.39 -7.31
C PRO A 115 6.16 4.66 -7.47
N PRO A 116 6.56 3.80 -6.50
CA PRO A 116 7.77 3.01 -6.63
C PRO A 116 7.67 2.00 -7.78
N MET A 117 8.84 1.57 -8.31
CA MET A 117 8.87 0.55 -9.35
C MET A 117 8.25 -0.78 -8.88
N TYR A 118 8.41 -1.12 -7.60
CA TYR A 118 7.77 -2.29 -6.99
C TYR A 118 6.33 -1.99 -6.54
N SER A 119 5.49 -1.55 -7.48
CA SER A 119 4.08 -1.27 -7.24
C SER A 119 3.16 -1.96 -8.25
N ALA A 120 1.87 -2.04 -7.91
CA ALA A 120 0.84 -2.60 -8.78
C ALA A 120 0.27 -1.60 -9.81
N VAL A 121 0.80 -0.38 -9.86
CA VAL A 121 0.41 0.64 -10.84
C VAL A 121 0.74 0.14 -12.25
N LYS A 122 -0.20 0.33 -13.17
CA LYS A 122 -0.04 -0.12 -14.56
C LYS A 122 0.45 1.01 -15.46
N VAL A 123 1.46 0.69 -16.26
CA VAL A 123 1.96 1.52 -17.36
C VAL A 123 1.95 0.67 -18.63
N ASN A 124 1.34 1.15 -19.71
CA ASN A 124 1.19 0.42 -20.96
C ASN A 124 0.58 -0.99 -20.78
N GLY A 125 -0.39 -1.13 -19.85
CA GLY A 125 -1.10 -2.37 -19.59
C GLY A 125 -0.37 -3.39 -18.71
N ARG A 126 0.90 -3.12 -18.34
CA ARG A 126 1.75 -3.98 -17.52
C ARG A 126 2.05 -3.29 -16.17
N LYS A 127 2.11 -4.04 -15.07
CA LYS A 127 2.36 -3.48 -13.74
C LYS A 127 3.83 -3.07 -13.57
N LEU A 128 4.09 -2.02 -12.81
CA LEU A 128 5.46 -1.50 -12.58
C LEU A 128 6.39 -2.57 -12.00
N TYR A 129 5.94 -3.38 -11.05
CA TYR A 129 6.78 -4.45 -10.48
C TYR A 129 7.21 -5.51 -11.52
N GLU A 130 6.45 -5.69 -12.60
CA GLU A 130 6.82 -6.63 -13.68
C GLU A 130 7.95 -6.07 -14.56
N TYR A 131 8.00 -4.73 -14.72
CA TYR A 131 9.14 -4.05 -15.34
C TYR A 131 10.38 -4.15 -14.45
N ALA A 132 10.22 -3.87 -13.13
CA ALA A 132 11.31 -3.95 -12.17
C ALA A 132 11.97 -5.34 -12.16
N ARG A 133 11.16 -6.41 -12.10
CA ARG A 133 11.65 -7.80 -12.14
C ARG A 133 12.34 -8.17 -13.46
N ALA A 134 11.97 -7.52 -14.55
CA ALA A 134 12.60 -7.70 -15.85
C ALA A 134 13.84 -6.82 -16.05
N GLY A 135 14.24 -6.02 -15.04
CA GLY A 135 15.34 -5.06 -15.15
C GLY A 135 15.08 -3.94 -16.14
N GLN A 136 13.83 -3.63 -16.43
CA GLN A 136 13.40 -2.62 -17.38
C GLN A 136 12.97 -1.35 -16.66
N GLU A 137 13.53 -0.22 -17.04
CA GLU A 137 13.05 1.08 -16.61
C GLU A 137 11.87 1.54 -17.47
N VAL A 138 10.90 2.21 -16.83
CA VAL A 138 9.76 2.83 -17.47
C VAL A 138 9.43 4.12 -16.73
N GLU A 139 8.99 5.13 -17.47
CA GLU A 139 8.53 6.38 -16.89
C GLU A 139 7.33 6.11 -15.97
N ARG A 140 7.46 6.53 -14.72
CA ARG A 140 6.43 6.32 -13.69
C ARG A 140 5.45 7.51 -13.70
N PRO A 141 4.14 7.25 -13.73
CA PRO A 141 3.16 8.33 -13.74
C PRO A 141 3.15 9.06 -12.39
N GLU A 142 3.13 10.38 -12.45
CA GLU A 142 2.87 11.21 -11.29
C GLU A 142 1.38 11.19 -10.96
N ARG A 143 1.06 11.19 -9.67
CA ARG A 143 -0.33 11.34 -9.19
C ARG A 143 -0.40 12.33 -8.05
N GLN A 144 -1.50 13.08 -8.00
CA GLN A 144 -1.81 13.95 -6.89
C GLN A 144 -2.48 13.13 -5.79
N VAL A 145 -1.95 13.23 -4.56
CA VAL A 145 -2.54 12.63 -3.38
C VAL A 145 -2.64 13.67 -2.27
N THR A 146 -3.61 13.51 -1.37
CA THR A 146 -3.75 14.39 -0.22
C THR A 146 -3.51 13.60 1.06
N ILE A 147 -2.54 14.04 1.84
CA ILE A 147 -2.28 13.51 3.18
C ILE A 147 -2.95 14.45 4.17
N TYR A 148 -4.04 14.00 4.79
CA TYR A 148 -4.85 14.81 5.70
C TYR A 148 -4.18 15.03 7.05
N SER A 149 -3.48 14.02 7.56
CA SER A 149 -2.62 14.09 8.74
C SER A 149 -1.46 13.11 8.63
N PHE A 150 -0.33 13.49 9.19
CA PHE A 150 0.82 12.62 9.34
C PHE A 150 1.49 12.98 10.68
N GLU A 151 1.47 12.05 11.61
CA GLU A 151 1.89 12.27 12.99
C GLU A 151 2.82 11.17 13.45
N ARG A 152 3.85 11.53 14.19
CA ARG A 152 4.73 10.61 14.91
C ARG A 152 4.08 10.27 16.25
N THR A 153 3.99 8.99 16.59
CA THR A 153 3.43 8.46 17.84
C THR A 153 4.50 7.91 18.76
#